data_2d4e97eb6ade082f9336e7b433c942b9
#
_entry.id   2d4e97eb6ade082f9336e7b433c942b9
#
_cell.length_a   1.000
_cell.length_b   1.000
_cell.length_c   1.000
_cell.angle_alpha   90.00
_cell.angle_beta   90.00
_cell.angle_gamma   90.00
#
_symmetry.space_group_name_H-M   'P 1'
#
loop_
_entity.id
_entity.type
_entity.pdbx_description
1 polymer ?
#
loop_
_entity_poly.entity_id
_entity_poly.type
_entity_poly.pdbx_seq_one_letter_code
_entity_poly.pdbx_strand_id
1 'polypeptide(L)'
;MKRTIWTLLNVAILLFAVSLTSCRDDDGPFADKAVLTDIAVVMESADGAARFAVQKGEDTPSATLIVPSLTLNDKEFPVGDRLLLSYHYSDPTTPAYSSGEVSVDGIAKINNDVLRIDPIDAHPNWDKTPIYLYSIWRTGCYINVNSRLTYSTTTRTFMLMVDKATVDDEVPELYLVHDIKDAPDNFTRHNYASFDISALWNRPTCKGVNINVASTNNPQKSFTFNKPL
;
A
#
# COMPACT_ATOMS: atom_id res chain seq x y z
N MET A 1 -41.77 4.35 50.18
CA MET A 1 -40.82 4.92 49.21
C MET A 1 -39.72 3.99 48.70
N LYS A 2 -39.33 2.90 49.37
CA LYS A 2 -38.26 1.98 48.92
C LYS A 2 -38.68 0.95 47.84
N ARG A 3 -39.94 0.65 47.69
CA ARG A 3 -40.44 -0.35 46.69
C ARG A 3 -40.63 0.21 45.28
N THR A 4 -40.87 1.50 45.13
CA THR A 4 -41.07 2.16 43.83
C THR A 4 -39.76 2.41 43.08
N ILE A 5 -38.66 2.57 43.79
CA ILE A 5 -37.34 2.78 43.19
C ILE A 5 -36.77 1.48 42.56
N TRP A 6 -37.09 0.33 43.18
CA TRP A 6 -36.64 -0.97 42.67
C TRP A 6 -37.36 -1.41 41.39
N THR A 7 -38.66 -1.04 41.26
CA THR A 7 -39.41 -1.32 40.01
C THR A 7 -38.95 -0.46 38.84
N LEU A 8 -38.57 0.80 39.07
CA LEU A 8 -38.04 1.68 38.03
C LEU A 8 -36.62 1.27 37.58
N LEU A 9 -35.80 0.75 38.49
CA LEU A 9 -34.46 0.26 38.15
C LEU A 9 -34.50 -1.01 37.29
N ASN A 10 -35.46 -1.92 37.56
CA ASN A 10 -35.63 -3.13 36.75
C ASN A 10 -36.23 -2.86 35.37
N VAL A 11 -37.05 -1.84 35.20
CA VAL A 11 -37.59 -1.44 33.90
C VAL A 11 -36.51 -0.75 33.07
N ALA A 12 -35.62 0.04 33.68
CA ALA A 12 -34.49 0.67 32.98
C ALA A 12 -33.45 -0.36 32.51
N ILE A 13 -33.20 -1.42 33.29
CA ILE A 13 -32.28 -2.52 32.88
C ILE A 13 -32.88 -3.36 31.75
N LEU A 14 -34.21 -3.57 31.75
CA LEU A 14 -34.88 -4.31 30.66
C LEU A 14 -34.92 -3.53 29.34
N LEU A 15 -34.98 -2.20 29.40
CA LEU A 15 -34.94 -1.34 28.19
C LEU A 15 -33.53 -1.21 27.58
N PHE A 16 -32.46 -1.43 28.38
CA PHE A 16 -31.09 -1.41 27.87
C PHE A 16 -30.64 -2.75 27.27
N ALA A 17 -31.37 -3.85 27.58
CA ALA A 17 -31.03 -5.18 27.04
C ALA A 17 -31.60 -5.44 25.63
N VAL A 18 -32.47 -4.56 25.11
CA VAL A 18 -33.08 -4.74 23.77
C VAL A 18 -32.35 -4.01 22.65
N SER A 19 -31.37 -3.19 22.98
CA SER A 19 -30.62 -2.40 21.97
C SER A 19 -29.29 -3.03 21.50
N LEU A 20 -28.98 -4.28 21.86
CA LEU A 20 -27.74 -4.97 21.46
C LEU A 20 -27.94 -6.14 20.49
N THR A 21 -29.13 -6.32 19.93
CA THR A 21 -29.38 -7.33 18.90
C THR A 21 -29.67 -6.65 17.55
N SER A 22 -28.76 -5.85 17.05
CA SER A 22 -28.77 -5.43 15.66
C SER A 22 -27.39 -5.72 15.01
N CYS A 23 -26.91 -6.96 15.19
CA CYS A 23 -26.18 -7.61 14.11
C CYS A 23 -27.24 -8.34 13.30
N ARG A 24 -27.78 -7.72 12.30
CA ARG A 24 -28.46 -8.42 11.22
C ARG A 24 -27.38 -9.15 10.48
N ASP A 25 -27.33 -10.47 10.63
CA ASP A 25 -26.80 -11.34 9.60
C ASP A 25 -27.72 -11.15 8.40
N ASP A 26 -27.36 -10.23 7.53
CA ASP A 26 -27.95 -10.12 6.19
C ASP A 26 -27.35 -11.28 5.35
N ASP A 27 -27.80 -12.51 5.65
CA ASP A 27 -27.66 -13.66 4.79
C ASP A 27 -28.58 -13.52 3.53
N GLY A 28 -28.60 -12.32 2.96
CA GLY A 28 -29.23 -12.08 1.67
C GLY A 28 -28.37 -12.67 0.55
N PRO A 29 -28.96 -12.94 -0.64
CA PRO A 29 -28.21 -13.46 -1.81
C PRO A 29 -27.15 -12.49 -2.35
N PHE A 30 -26.91 -11.38 -1.71
CA PHE A 30 -25.82 -10.43 -1.89
C PHE A 30 -24.89 -10.48 -0.67
N ALA A 31 -24.32 -11.66 -0.36
CA ALA A 31 -23.12 -11.68 0.45
C ALA A 31 -22.11 -10.78 -0.26
N ASP A 32 -21.80 -9.63 0.33
CA ASP A 32 -20.84 -8.67 -0.23
C ASP A 32 -19.54 -9.43 -0.49
N LYS A 33 -19.22 -9.63 -1.77
CA LYS A 33 -17.96 -10.26 -2.15
C LYS A 33 -16.86 -9.41 -1.56
N ALA A 34 -15.98 -10.03 -0.78
CA ALA A 34 -14.87 -9.32 -0.18
C ALA A 34 -14.00 -8.72 -1.30
N VAL A 35 -14.03 -7.40 -1.44
CA VAL A 35 -13.18 -6.68 -2.38
C VAL A 35 -11.80 -6.54 -1.77
N LEU A 36 -10.79 -7.03 -2.48
CA LEU A 36 -9.38 -6.88 -2.13
C LEU A 36 -8.80 -5.72 -2.92
N THR A 37 -7.81 -5.05 -2.34
CA THR A 37 -7.08 -3.97 -3.02
C THR A 37 -5.60 -4.14 -2.76
N ASP A 38 -4.84 -4.38 -3.83
CA ASP A 38 -3.40 -4.67 -3.77
C ASP A 38 -2.61 -3.89 -4.81
N ILE A 39 -1.31 -3.73 -4.56
CA ILE A 39 -0.38 -3.34 -5.62
C ILE A 39 -0.02 -4.61 -6.39
N ALA A 40 -0.48 -4.66 -7.62
CA ALA A 40 -0.28 -5.78 -8.53
C ALA A 40 0.73 -5.45 -9.62
N VAL A 41 1.43 -6.45 -10.12
CA VAL A 41 2.32 -6.36 -11.30
C VAL A 41 1.57 -6.82 -12.53
N VAL A 42 1.60 -6.04 -13.59
CA VAL A 42 1.07 -6.43 -14.91
C VAL A 42 1.91 -7.56 -15.49
N MET A 43 1.31 -8.66 -15.78
CA MET A 43 1.93 -9.81 -16.43
C MET A 43 1.59 -9.84 -17.91
N GLU A 44 2.37 -10.62 -18.67
CA GLU A 44 2.05 -10.89 -20.06
C GLU A 44 0.64 -11.52 -20.18
N SER A 45 -0.18 -10.96 -21.06
CA SER A 45 -1.50 -11.49 -21.35
C SER A 45 -1.39 -12.81 -22.09
N ALA A 46 -2.28 -13.75 -21.77
CA ALA A 46 -2.38 -15.02 -22.48
C ALA A 46 -3.85 -15.34 -22.73
N ASP A 47 -4.13 -15.89 -23.90
CA ASP A 47 -5.50 -16.29 -24.31
C ASP A 47 -6.52 -15.15 -24.27
N GLY A 48 -6.06 -13.91 -24.48
CA GLY A 48 -6.90 -12.69 -24.43
C GLY A 48 -7.30 -12.22 -23.04
N ALA A 49 -6.83 -12.88 -21.98
CA ALA A 49 -7.07 -12.51 -20.59
C ALA A 49 -5.93 -11.65 -20.03
N ALA A 50 -6.26 -10.61 -19.30
CA ALA A 50 -5.27 -9.89 -18.51
C ALA A 50 -4.80 -10.73 -17.31
N ARG A 51 -3.55 -10.58 -16.96
CA ARG A 51 -2.94 -11.29 -15.83
C ARG A 51 -2.19 -10.34 -14.94
N PHE A 52 -2.31 -10.57 -13.63
CA PHE A 52 -1.63 -9.78 -12.62
C PHE A 52 -0.97 -10.69 -11.60
N ALA A 53 0.20 -10.29 -11.09
CA ALA A 53 0.81 -10.93 -9.94
C ALA A 53 0.56 -10.07 -8.70
N VAL A 54 0.07 -10.68 -7.62
CA VAL A 54 -0.09 -10.08 -6.30
C VAL A 54 0.71 -10.86 -5.26
N GLN A 55 1.20 -10.17 -4.25
CA GLN A 55 2.03 -10.78 -3.20
C GLN A 55 1.53 -10.33 -1.83
N LYS A 56 1.18 -11.28 -0.96
CA LYS A 56 0.63 -11.03 0.37
C LYS A 56 1.65 -10.46 1.35
N GLY A 57 2.86 -10.93 1.31
CA GLY A 57 3.89 -10.61 2.31
C GLY A 57 5.25 -10.39 1.65
N GLU A 58 6.23 -10.04 2.48
CA GLU A 58 7.54 -9.59 2.01
C GLU A 58 8.25 -10.59 1.11
N ASP A 59 8.21 -11.87 1.47
CA ASP A 59 8.93 -12.95 0.78
C ASP A 59 8.00 -14.13 0.41
N THR A 60 6.67 -13.90 0.41
CA THR A 60 5.72 -14.92 -0.01
C THR A 60 5.72 -15.07 -1.53
N PRO A 61 5.45 -16.26 -2.07
CA PRO A 61 5.22 -16.43 -3.50
C PRO A 61 4.09 -15.54 -4.00
N SER A 62 4.24 -15.04 -5.23
CA SER A 62 3.18 -14.27 -5.87
C SER A 62 2.04 -15.20 -6.32
N ALA A 63 0.80 -14.75 -6.11
CA ALA A 63 -0.38 -15.35 -6.72
C ALA A 63 -0.63 -14.72 -8.09
N THR A 64 -1.08 -15.53 -9.07
CA THR A 64 -1.47 -15.04 -10.38
C THR A 64 -2.99 -14.89 -10.45
N LEU A 65 -3.44 -13.67 -10.66
CA LEU A 65 -4.84 -13.33 -10.89
C LEU A 65 -5.10 -13.30 -12.41
N ILE A 66 -6.17 -13.94 -12.85
CA ILE A 66 -6.58 -14.03 -14.25
C ILE A 66 -7.91 -13.29 -14.40
N VAL A 67 -7.98 -12.38 -15.36
CA VAL A 67 -9.18 -11.60 -15.67
C VAL A 67 -9.62 -11.89 -17.10
N PRO A 68 -10.46 -12.90 -17.33
CA PRO A 68 -10.79 -13.37 -18.69
C PRO A 68 -11.47 -12.30 -19.57
N SER A 69 -12.21 -11.39 -18.96
CA SER A 69 -12.99 -10.36 -19.66
C SER A 69 -12.25 -9.04 -19.86
N LEU A 70 -10.98 -8.95 -19.45
CA LEU A 70 -10.20 -7.71 -19.48
C LEU A 70 -9.05 -7.82 -20.48
N THR A 71 -8.99 -6.85 -21.39
CA THR A 71 -7.81 -6.62 -22.23
C THR A 71 -7.18 -5.29 -21.83
N LEU A 72 -5.91 -5.33 -21.45
CA LEU A 72 -5.15 -4.12 -21.10
C LEU A 72 -4.60 -3.45 -22.36
N ASN A 73 -4.50 -2.15 -22.30
CA ASN A 73 -3.75 -1.38 -23.29
C ASN A 73 -2.25 -1.36 -22.87
N ASP A 74 -1.40 -2.07 -23.62
CA ASP A 74 0.02 -2.21 -23.31
C ASP A 74 0.79 -0.89 -23.28
N LYS A 75 0.30 0.16 -23.95
CA LYS A 75 0.88 1.50 -23.87
C LYS A 75 0.54 2.21 -22.57
N GLU A 76 -0.57 1.86 -21.99
CA GLU A 76 -1.06 2.46 -20.75
C GLU A 76 -0.61 1.66 -19.53
N PHE A 77 -0.59 0.33 -19.64
CA PHE A 77 -0.23 -0.62 -18.60
C PHE A 77 0.77 -1.65 -19.18
N PRO A 78 2.03 -1.26 -19.39
CA PRO A 78 3.02 -2.18 -19.93
C PRO A 78 3.32 -3.32 -18.95
N VAL A 79 3.73 -4.45 -19.50
CA VAL A 79 4.17 -5.61 -18.72
C VAL A 79 5.31 -5.21 -17.79
N GLY A 80 5.21 -5.61 -16.53
CA GLY A 80 6.14 -5.26 -15.47
C GLY A 80 5.75 -4.01 -14.67
N ASP A 81 4.84 -3.18 -15.19
CA ASP A 81 4.33 -2.04 -14.42
C ASP A 81 3.55 -2.50 -13.19
N ARG A 82 3.58 -1.65 -12.17
CA ARG A 82 2.79 -1.85 -10.96
C ARG A 82 1.64 -0.88 -10.92
N LEU A 83 0.50 -1.37 -10.45
CA LEU A 83 -0.75 -0.63 -10.38
C LEU A 83 -1.52 -0.99 -9.11
N LEU A 84 -2.46 -0.16 -8.71
CA LEU A 84 -3.42 -0.49 -7.67
C LEU A 84 -4.59 -1.22 -8.34
N LEU A 85 -4.83 -2.46 -7.91
CA LEU A 85 -5.88 -3.32 -8.40
C LEU A 85 -6.90 -3.57 -7.29
N SER A 86 -8.17 -3.23 -7.55
CA SER A 86 -9.29 -3.63 -6.70
C SER A 86 -10.05 -4.76 -7.40
N TYR A 87 -10.24 -5.88 -6.71
CA TYR A 87 -10.76 -7.09 -7.32
C TYR A 87 -11.48 -7.98 -6.30
N HIS A 88 -12.26 -8.91 -6.79
CA HIS A 88 -12.81 -10.02 -6.00
C HIS A 88 -12.70 -11.33 -6.78
N TYR A 89 -12.58 -12.45 -6.06
CA TYR A 89 -12.55 -13.76 -6.70
C TYR A 89 -13.89 -14.11 -7.33
N SER A 90 -13.86 -14.74 -8.52
CA SER A 90 -15.07 -15.25 -9.21
C SER A 90 -15.75 -16.33 -8.36
N ASP A 91 -14.97 -17.20 -7.73
CA ASP A 91 -15.42 -18.13 -6.70
C ASP A 91 -15.17 -17.54 -5.30
N PRO A 92 -16.24 -17.21 -4.54
CA PRO A 92 -16.12 -16.60 -3.21
C PRO A 92 -15.47 -17.52 -2.17
N THR A 93 -15.32 -18.80 -2.46
CA THR A 93 -14.64 -19.75 -1.56
C THR A 93 -13.13 -19.76 -1.75
N THR A 94 -12.62 -19.11 -2.81
CA THR A 94 -11.18 -19.02 -3.07
C THR A 94 -10.50 -18.19 -1.98
N PRO A 95 -9.47 -18.75 -1.29
CA PRO A 95 -8.75 -17.99 -0.28
C PRO A 95 -8.06 -16.76 -0.88
N ALA A 96 -8.02 -15.66 -0.13
CA ALA A 96 -7.27 -14.48 -0.53
C ALA A 96 -5.80 -14.80 -0.83
N TYR A 97 -5.22 -14.16 -1.84
CA TYR A 97 -3.85 -14.37 -2.33
C TYR A 97 -3.58 -15.77 -2.90
N SER A 98 -4.61 -16.47 -3.37
CA SER A 98 -4.48 -17.67 -4.19
C SER A 98 -4.48 -17.30 -5.67
N SER A 99 -3.82 -18.11 -6.51
CA SER A 99 -3.96 -17.95 -7.96
C SER A 99 -5.36 -18.38 -8.41
N GLY A 100 -5.96 -17.60 -9.30
CA GLY A 100 -7.31 -17.93 -9.79
C GLY A 100 -7.95 -16.80 -10.59
N GLU A 101 -9.17 -17.05 -11.04
CA GLU A 101 -9.96 -16.07 -11.78
C GLU A 101 -10.58 -15.03 -10.84
N VAL A 102 -10.51 -13.78 -11.28
CA VAL A 102 -11.06 -12.63 -10.53
C VAL A 102 -11.86 -11.72 -11.47
N SER A 103 -12.76 -10.97 -10.88
CA SER A 103 -13.38 -9.80 -11.49
C SER A 103 -12.72 -8.55 -10.94
N VAL A 104 -12.47 -7.57 -11.81
CA VAL A 104 -11.82 -6.30 -11.45
C VAL A 104 -12.88 -5.25 -11.19
N ASP A 105 -12.82 -4.62 -10.02
CA ASP A 105 -13.67 -3.51 -9.60
C ASP A 105 -13.02 -2.15 -9.92
N GLY A 106 -11.69 -2.10 -9.99
CA GLY A 106 -10.97 -0.89 -10.33
C GLY A 106 -9.48 -1.10 -10.59
N ILE A 107 -8.94 -0.27 -11.48
CA ILE A 107 -7.51 -0.19 -11.78
C ILE A 107 -7.09 1.27 -11.67
N ALA A 108 -6.00 1.54 -10.96
CA ALA A 108 -5.42 2.87 -10.88
C ALA A 108 -3.90 2.83 -11.04
N LYS A 109 -3.37 3.77 -11.81
CA LYS A 109 -1.93 4.00 -11.87
C LYS A 109 -1.42 4.47 -10.53
N ILE A 110 -0.26 3.98 -10.14
CA ILE A 110 0.48 4.43 -8.98
C ILE A 110 1.79 5.09 -9.40
N ASN A 111 2.48 5.71 -8.47
CA ASN A 111 3.81 6.23 -8.74
C ASN A 111 4.81 5.06 -8.75
N ASN A 112 5.25 4.66 -9.95
CA ASN A 112 6.32 3.68 -10.14
C ASN A 112 7.64 4.40 -10.37
N ASP A 113 8.67 4.06 -9.61
CA ASP A 113 10.02 4.58 -9.83
C ASP A 113 11.07 3.54 -9.40
N VAL A 114 12.31 3.79 -9.71
CA VAL A 114 13.47 3.00 -9.31
C VAL A 114 14.25 3.73 -8.23
N LEU A 115 14.97 2.97 -7.40
CA LEU A 115 15.86 3.52 -6.39
C LEU A 115 16.95 4.38 -7.06
N ARG A 116 17.17 5.58 -6.56
CA ARG A 116 18.23 6.47 -6.99
C ARG A 116 19.41 6.41 -6.04
N ILE A 117 20.62 6.65 -6.56
CA ILE A 117 21.85 6.75 -5.76
C ILE A 117 22.31 8.19 -5.81
N ASP A 118 22.17 8.90 -4.71
CA ASP A 118 22.58 10.29 -4.57
C ASP A 118 23.14 10.55 -3.17
N PRO A 119 24.06 11.50 -2.99
CA PRO A 119 24.42 11.92 -1.63
C PRO A 119 23.24 12.67 -0.99
N ILE A 120 22.98 12.39 0.30
CA ILE A 120 21.88 13.05 1.03
C ILE A 120 22.03 14.57 1.05
N ASP A 121 23.26 15.07 1.05
CA ASP A 121 23.56 16.52 1.02
C ASP A 121 23.07 17.22 -0.25
N ALA A 122 22.83 16.47 -1.34
CA ALA A 122 22.19 17.02 -2.55
C ALA A 122 20.68 17.28 -2.35
N HIS A 123 20.10 16.77 -1.30
CA HIS A 123 18.67 16.88 -0.98
C HIS A 123 18.42 17.47 0.41
N PRO A 124 18.92 18.70 0.72
CA PRO A 124 18.87 19.28 2.06
C PRO A 124 17.46 19.57 2.57
N ASN A 125 16.46 19.47 1.69
CA ASN A 125 15.05 19.67 2.00
C ASN A 125 14.24 18.37 2.05
N TRP A 126 14.88 17.19 2.08
CA TRP A 126 14.21 15.90 2.02
C TRP A 126 13.12 15.70 3.10
N ASP A 127 13.29 16.34 4.26
CA ASP A 127 12.42 16.24 5.43
C ASP A 127 11.54 17.49 5.66
N LYS A 128 11.66 18.54 4.82
CA LYS A 128 10.97 19.82 5.05
C LYS A 128 9.52 19.83 4.62
N THR A 129 9.13 18.93 3.73
CA THR A 129 7.74 18.75 3.33
C THR A 129 7.26 17.36 3.77
N PRO A 130 6.97 17.15 5.07
CA PRO A 130 6.61 15.84 5.57
C PRO A 130 5.29 15.35 4.97
N ILE A 131 5.22 14.05 4.70
CA ILE A 131 4.01 13.40 4.18
C ILE A 131 3.08 12.95 5.32
N TYR A 132 1.81 12.68 5.02
CA TYR A 132 0.97 11.87 5.90
C TYR A 132 1.14 10.40 5.49
N LEU A 133 1.79 9.60 6.33
CA LEU A 133 2.11 8.20 6.05
C LEU A 133 1.01 7.27 6.58
N TYR A 134 0.30 6.56 5.69
CA TYR A 134 -0.64 5.50 6.09
C TYR A 134 0.10 4.19 6.36
N SER A 135 0.96 3.77 5.43
CA SER A 135 1.77 2.57 5.56
C SER A 135 2.99 2.59 4.64
N ILE A 136 4.01 1.85 5.04
CA ILE A 136 5.18 1.51 4.24
C ILE A 136 5.46 0.03 4.45
N TRP A 137 5.66 -0.71 3.35
CA TRP A 137 5.90 -2.16 3.41
C TRP A 137 6.72 -2.62 2.21
N ARG A 138 7.33 -3.79 2.34
CA ARG A 138 8.08 -4.42 1.26
C ARG A 138 7.31 -5.60 0.66
N THR A 139 7.43 -5.77 -0.66
CA THR A 139 7.05 -6.99 -1.37
C THR A 139 8.13 -7.33 -2.37
N GLY A 140 8.77 -8.48 -2.21
CA GLY A 140 9.93 -8.85 -3.03
C GLY A 140 11.03 -7.78 -2.97
N CYS A 141 11.39 -7.24 -4.12
CA CYS A 141 12.38 -6.17 -4.26
C CYS A 141 11.74 -4.77 -4.37
N TYR A 142 10.53 -4.58 -3.87
CA TYR A 142 9.83 -3.30 -3.96
C TYR A 142 9.49 -2.74 -2.59
N ILE A 143 9.73 -1.46 -2.40
CA ILE A 143 9.21 -0.69 -1.27
C ILE A 143 7.93 0.02 -1.72
N ASN A 144 6.85 -0.27 -1.04
CA ASN A 144 5.53 0.30 -1.31
C ASN A 144 5.18 1.33 -0.24
N VAL A 145 4.58 2.43 -0.66
CA VAL A 145 4.18 3.53 0.23
C VAL A 145 2.74 3.90 -0.05
N ASN A 146 1.92 3.90 0.99
CA ASN A 146 0.60 4.49 0.98
C ASN A 146 0.64 5.76 1.80
N SER A 147 0.35 6.90 1.18
CA SER A 147 0.55 8.21 1.78
C SER A 147 -0.47 9.23 1.29
N ARG A 148 -0.49 10.39 1.95
CA ARG A 148 -1.09 11.61 1.41
C ARG A 148 0.02 12.63 1.22
N LEU A 149 0.14 13.10 -0.01
CA LEU A 149 1.17 14.06 -0.42
C LEU A 149 0.58 15.44 -0.59
N THR A 150 1.36 16.46 -0.26
CA THR A 150 1.06 17.86 -0.58
C THR A 150 1.39 18.13 -2.03
N TYR A 151 0.49 18.86 -2.70
CA TYR A 151 0.62 19.31 -4.07
C TYR A 151 0.65 20.84 -4.13
N SER A 152 1.47 21.34 -5.03
CA SER A 152 1.61 22.75 -5.33
C SER A 152 1.48 23.00 -6.84
N THR A 153 1.59 24.23 -7.27
CA THR A 153 1.61 24.60 -8.70
C THR A 153 2.93 24.22 -9.39
N THR A 154 3.99 23.97 -8.62
CA THR A 154 5.30 23.55 -9.14
C THR A 154 5.46 22.04 -9.15
N THR A 155 6.32 21.54 -10.03
CA THR A 155 6.67 20.12 -10.06
C THR A 155 7.41 19.75 -8.78
N ARG A 156 6.82 18.84 -8.00
CA ARG A 156 7.45 18.28 -6.81
C ARG A 156 8.47 17.21 -7.16
N THR A 157 9.40 16.97 -6.26
CA THR A 157 10.21 15.76 -6.22
C THR A 157 9.56 14.75 -5.26
N PHE A 158 9.33 13.53 -5.73
CA PHE A 158 8.92 12.42 -4.88
C PHE A 158 9.62 11.16 -5.36
N MET A 159 10.57 10.67 -4.58
CA MET A 159 11.44 9.56 -4.96
C MET A 159 11.98 8.83 -3.74
N LEU A 160 12.42 7.59 -3.94
CA LEU A 160 13.24 6.86 -2.97
C LEU A 160 14.70 6.91 -3.44
N MET A 161 15.59 7.28 -2.53
CA MET A 161 17.03 7.29 -2.81
C MET A 161 17.81 6.57 -1.71
N VAL A 162 18.96 6.00 -2.06
CA VAL A 162 19.97 5.53 -1.11
C VAL A 162 21.07 6.57 -1.00
N ASP A 163 21.48 6.88 0.23
CA ASP A 163 22.64 7.74 0.43
C ASP A 163 23.91 7.07 -0.14
N LYS A 164 24.55 7.77 -1.05
CA LYS A 164 25.77 7.30 -1.70
C LYS A 164 26.88 6.93 -0.70
N ALA A 165 26.91 7.55 0.47
CA ALA A 165 27.89 7.26 1.51
C ALA A 165 27.67 5.87 2.15
N THR A 166 26.44 5.35 2.16
CA THR A 166 26.07 4.09 2.80
C THR A 166 25.71 2.99 1.80
N VAL A 167 25.74 3.26 0.50
CA VAL A 167 25.27 2.34 -0.53
C VAL A 167 25.92 0.95 -0.47
N ASP A 168 27.15 0.87 0.03
CA ASP A 168 27.90 -0.39 0.15
C ASP A 168 27.81 -1.05 1.53
N ASP A 169 27.10 -0.45 2.47
CA ASP A 169 26.86 -1.01 3.79
C ASP A 169 25.97 -2.27 3.72
N GLU A 170 26.01 -3.09 4.77
CA GLU A 170 25.13 -4.25 4.90
C GLU A 170 23.65 -3.85 5.03
N VAL A 171 23.38 -2.69 5.65
CA VAL A 171 22.05 -2.08 5.80
C VAL A 171 22.15 -0.61 5.41
N PRO A 172 22.07 -0.30 4.11
CA PRO A 172 22.17 1.07 3.60
C PRO A 172 21.01 1.96 4.07
N GLU A 173 21.30 3.27 4.19
CA GLU A 173 20.32 4.30 4.54
C GLU A 173 19.62 4.83 3.29
N LEU A 174 18.31 4.64 3.24
CA LEU A 174 17.43 5.16 2.21
C LEU A 174 16.62 6.34 2.74
N TYR A 175 16.22 7.21 1.85
CA TYR A 175 15.42 8.40 2.17
C TYR A 175 14.24 8.50 1.20
N LEU A 176 13.04 8.63 1.76
CA LEU A 176 11.85 8.98 0.98
C LEU A 176 11.78 10.51 0.87
N VAL A 177 12.21 11.01 -0.27
CA VAL A 177 12.27 12.45 -0.53
C VAL A 177 10.94 12.95 -1.02
N HIS A 178 10.37 13.96 -0.35
CA HIS A 178 9.23 14.74 -0.83
C HIS A 178 9.54 16.22 -0.69
N ASP A 179 9.71 16.91 -1.82
CA ASP A 179 10.08 18.32 -1.87
C ASP A 179 9.18 19.07 -2.87
N ILE A 180 8.43 20.04 -2.38
CA ILE A 180 7.57 20.92 -3.16
C ILE A 180 8.27 22.22 -3.58
N LYS A 181 9.58 22.34 -3.32
CA LYS A 181 10.43 23.49 -3.74
C LYS A 181 9.92 24.84 -3.23
N ASP A 182 9.60 24.90 -1.94
CA ASP A 182 9.08 26.11 -1.26
C ASP A 182 7.82 26.71 -1.89
N ALA A 183 7.12 25.95 -2.73
CA ALA A 183 5.86 26.40 -3.29
C ALA A 183 4.75 26.33 -2.24
N PRO A 184 3.75 27.23 -2.29
CA PRO A 184 2.64 27.20 -1.34
C PRO A 184 1.84 25.89 -1.49
N ASP A 185 1.43 25.35 -0.34
CA ASP A 185 0.56 24.18 -0.26
C ASP A 185 -0.82 24.50 -0.82
N ASN A 186 -1.23 23.82 -1.89
CA ASN A 186 -2.54 24.05 -2.48
C ASN A 186 -3.57 23.02 -2.00
N PHE A 187 -3.21 21.75 -2.03
CA PHE A 187 -4.08 20.66 -1.59
C PHE A 187 -3.28 19.39 -1.30
N THR A 188 -3.89 18.46 -0.62
CA THR A 188 -3.33 17.13 -0.39
C THR A 188 -4.09 16.08 -1.19
N ARG A 189 -3.38 15.04 -1.64
CA ARG A 189 -3.98 13.94 -2.39
C ARG A 189 -3.44 12.60 -1.90
N HIS A 190 -4.31 11.60 -1.87
CA HIS A 190 -3.93 10.21 -1.61
C HIS A 190 -3.01 9.72 -2.73
N ASN A 191 -1.96 9.00 -2.35
CA ASN A 191 -0.93 8.52 -3.26
C ASN A 191 -0.46 7.13 -2.86
N TYR A 192 -0.39 6.25 -3.84
CA TYR A 192 0.34 5.00 -3.76
C TYR A 192 1.60 5.11 -4.59
N ALA A 193 2.69 4.57 -4.06
CA ALA A 193 3.97 4.49 -4.77
C ALA A 193 4.59 3.12 -4.58
N SER A 194 5.39 2.71 -5.55
CA SER A 194 6.18 1.49 -5.51
C SER A 194 7.55 1.78 -6.10
N PHE A 195 8.60 1.52 -5.34
CA PHE A 195 9.99 1.79 -5.72
C PHE A 195 10.74 0.47 -5.86
N ASP A 196 11.30 0.23 -7.04
CA ASP A 196 12.16 -0.92 -7.29
C ASP A 196 13.52 -0.69 -6.62
N ILE A 197 13.86 -1.53 -5.65
CA ILE A 197 15.15 -1.53 -4.95
C ILE A 197 16.02 -2.74 -5.34
N SER A 198 15.68 -3.46 -6.41
CA SER A 198 16.32 -4.71 -6.81
C SER A 198 17.83 -4.56 -7.00
N ALA A 199 18.27 -3.43 -7.59
CA ALA A 199 19.68 -3.12 -7.79
C ALA A 199 20.49 -3.10 -6.49
N LEU A 200 19.89 -2.72 -5.38
CA LEU A 200 20.48 -2.73 -4.04
C LEU A 200 20.17 -4.03 -3.31
N TRP A 201 18.88 -4.42 -3.29
CA TRP A 201 18.41 -5.57 -2.54
C TRP A 201 19.07 -6.88 -2.97
N ASN A 202 19.32 -7.10 -4.26
CA ASN A 202 19.94 -8.32 -4.78
C ASN A 202 21.46 -8.40 -4.58
N ARG A 203 22.10 -7.38 -4.02
CA ARG A 203 23.54 -7.44 -3.72
C ARG A 203 23.80 -8.48 -2.62
N PRO A 204 24.84 -9.31 -2.76
CA PRO A 204 25.18 -10.31 -1.75
C PRO A 204 25.52 -9.73 -0.37
N THR A 205 26.07 -8.52 -0.34
CA THR A 205 26.43 -7.79 0.88
C THR A 205 25.25 -7.17 1.59
N CYS A 206 24.14 -6.89 0.90
CA CYS A 206 22.97 -6.26 1.45
C CYS A 206 22.21 -7.25 2.35
N LYS A 207 22.08 -6.94 3.63
CA LYS A 207 21.32 -7.72 4.63
C LYS A 207 19.95 -7.13 4.93
N GLY A 208 19.71 -5.91 4.47
CA GLY A 208 18.47 -5.19 4.68
C GLY A 208 18.60 -3.75 4.21
N VAL A 209 17.57 -2.95 4.43
CA VAL A 209 17.59 -1.50 4.17
C VAL A 209 16.92 -0.77 5.31
N ASN A 210 17.39 0.43 5.62
CA ASN A 210 16.77 1.34 6.57
C ASN A 210 16.20 2.54 5.83
N ILE A 211 14.90 2.82 5.96
CA ILE A 211 14.21 3.87 5.19
C ILE A 211 13.79 5.00 6.09
N ASN A 212 14.36 6.17 5.88
CA ASN A 212 14.03 7.40 6.57
C ASN A 212 12.86 8.10 5.89
N VAL A 213 11.83 8.44 6.66
CA VAL A 213 10.59 9.08 6.18
C VAL A 213 10.24 10.25 7.08
N ALA A 214 10.15 11.43 6.52
CA ALA A 214 9.57 12.59 7.21
C ALA A 214 8.03 12.50 7.14
N SER A 215 7.37 12.31 8.28
CA SER A 215 5.91 12.20 8.34
C SER A 215 5.30 13.10 9.41
N THR A 216 4.07 13.56 9.16
CA THR A 216 3.31 14.44 10.07
C THR A 216 2.57 13.68 11.17
N ASN A 217 2.24 12.41 10.93
CA ASN A 217 1.35 11.61 11.77
C ASN A 217 2.03 10.41 12.45
N ASN A 218 3.26 10.08 12.08
CA ASN A 218 3.96 8.94 12.66
C ASN A 218 5.22 9.43 13.39
N PRO A 219 5.38 9.13 14.71
CA PRO A 219 6.60 9.44 15.44
C PRO A 219 7.81 8.60 14.99
N GLN A 220 7.56 7.42 14.42
CA GLN A 220 8.61 6.58 13.84
C GLN A 220 9.09 7.20 12.52
N LYS A 221 10.36 7.56 12.49
CA LYS A 221 10.96 8.21 11.31
C LYS A 221 11.79 7.27 10.46
N SER A 222 12.01 6.05 10.92
CA SER A 222 12.88 5.08 10.25
C SER A 222 12.24 3.70 10.29
N PHE A 223 12.27 2.99 9.15
CA PHE A 223 11.67 1.67 8.94
C PHE A 223 12.73 0.74 8.38
N THR A 224 13.04 -0.33 9.10
CA THR A 224 14.04 -1.31 8.69
C THR A 224 13.36 -2.54 8.11
N PHE A 225 13.80 -2.95 6.93
CA PHE A 225 13.40 -4.19 6.26
C PHE A 225 14.64 -5.08 6.15
N ASN A 226 14.61 -6.25 6.78
CA ASN A 226 15.72 -7.19 6.76
C ASN A 226 15.49 -8.28 5.72
N LYS A 227 16.58 -8.78 5.12
CA LYS A 227 16.51 -10.00 4.34
C LYS A 227 16.31 -11.21 5.27
N PRO A 228 15.52 -12.20 4.84
CA PRO A 228 15.51 -13.48 5.53
C PRO A 228 16.92 -14.10 5.52
N LEU A 229 17.30 -14.68 6.66
CA LEU A 229 18.57 -15.39 6.84
C LEU A 229 18.57 -16.70 6.06
#